data_b899d65c47f7354969c390e6eba54eab
#
_entry.id   b899d65c47f7354969c390e6eba54eab
#
_cell.length_a   1.000
_cell.length_b   1.000
_cell.length_c   1.000
_cell.angle_alpha   90.00
_cell.angle_beta   90.00
_cell.angle_gamma   90.00
#
_symmetry.space_group_name_H-M   'P 1'
#
loop_
_entity.id
_entity.type
_entity.pdbx_description
1 polymer ?
#
loop_
_entity_poly.entity_id
_entity_poly.type
_entity_poly.pdbx_seq_one_letter_code
_entity_poly.pdbx_strand_id
1 'polypeptide(L)'
;YSLVTYPEGGLRTSGRDLSQYLIEIIKGYAGKSSLLTRESFQTMLSPKFAATGLPKNIDPKEPNQGIFWQFRRNGTIGHSGGDPGVTAFLSFNPKTGKGKIFLTNILIEENDLAGQFSAIWKTLESYEDKIDGQ
;
A
#
# COMPACT_ATOMS: atom_id res chain seq x y z
N TYR A 1 16.22 3.20 19.42
CA TYR A 1 16.18 2.62 18.08
C TYR A 1 16.37 3.72 17.03
N SER A 2 17.44 3.64 16.31
CA SER A 2 17.73 4.56 15.19
C SER A 2 18.02 3.75 13.93
N LEU A 3 17.37 4.12 12.83
CA LEU A 3 17.61 3.54 11.51
C LEU A 3 18.66 4.38 10.79
N VAL A 4 19.72 3.75 10.31
CA VAL A 4 20.74 4.40 9.46
C VAL A 4 20.08 4.83 8.14
N THR A 5 19.07 4.07 7.70
CA THR A 5 18.29 4.28 6.47
C THR A 5 16.94 4.96 6.75
N TYR A 6 16.88 5.83 7.77
CA TYR A 6 15.64 6.43 8.24
C TYR A 6 14.72 7.05 7.15
N PRO A 7 15.20 7.56 6.02
CA PRO A 7 14.31 8.11 5.00
C PRO A 7 13.43 7.05 4.33
N GLU A 8 13.86 5.78 4.30
CA GLU A 8 13.11 4.70 3.64
C GLU A 8 12.06 4.05 4.55
N GLY A 9 12.25 4.03 5.87
CA GLY A 9 11.38 3.28 6.78
C GLY A 9 11.15 3.96 8.13
N GLY A 10 11.74 5.14 8.40
CA GLY A 10 11.70 5.79 9.71
C GLY A 10 10.44 6.61 10.01
N LEU A 11 9.42 6.60 9.17
CA LEU A 11 8.21 7.37 9.39
C LEU A 11 7.47 6.86 10.64
N ARG A 12 7.31 7.74 11.63
CA ARG A 12 6.49 7.50 12.82
C ARG A 12 5.20 8.28 12.70
N THR A 13 4.07 7.57 12.69
CA THR A 13 2.76 8.17 12.49
C THR A 13 1.69 7.39 13.25
N SER A 14 0.52 8.00 13.44
CA SER A 14 -0.66 7.31 13.94
C SER A 14 -1.44 6.66 12.78
N GLY A 15 -2.26 5.65 13.10
CA GLY A 15 -3.19 5.08 12.12
C GLY A 15 -4.16 6.13 11.55
N ARG A 16 -4.55 7.11 12.38
CA ARG A 16 -5.39 8.23 11.96
C ARG A 16 -4.70 9.11 10.92
N ASP A 17 -3.47 9.53 11.17
CA ASP A 17 -2.75 10.42 10.24
C ASP A 17 -2.39 9.68 8.95
N LEU A 18 -2.02 8.40 9.07
CA LEU A 18 -1.77 7.55 7.92
C LEU A 18 -3.04 7.36 7.07
N SER A 19 -4.22 7.32 7.69
CA SER A 19 -5.49 7.27 6.96
C SER A 19 -5.77 8.55 6.18
N GLN A 20 -5.45 9.72 6.73
CA GLN A 20 -5.56 10.98 5.99
C GLN A 20 -4.62 11.00 4.77
N TYR A 21 -3.38 10.53 4.95
CA TYR A 21 -2.45 10.38 3.84
C TYR A 21 -3.02 9.45 2.75
N LEU A 22 -3.55 8.27 3.13
CA LEU A 22 -4.12 7.32 2.18
C LEU A 22 -5.34 7.90 1.45
N ILE A 23 -6.20 8.66 2.13
CA ILE A 23 -7.33 9.38 1.53
C ILE A 23 -6.84 10.36 0.46
N GLU A 24 -5.78 11.12 0.74
CA GLU A 24 -5.22 12.07 -0.24
C GLU A 24 -4.59 11.35 -1.44
N ILE A 25 -3.97 10.19 -1.26
CA ILE A 25 -3.48 9.35 -2.35
C ILE A 25 -4.65 8.84 -3.23
N ILE A 26 -5.74 8.38 -2.61
CA ILE A 26 -6.95 7.94 -3.33
C ILE A 26 -7.56 9.10 -4.13
N LYS A 27 -7.70 10.27 -3.51
CA LYS A 27 -8.15 11.50 -4.20
C LYS A 27 -7.22 11.86 -5.35
N GLY A 28 -5.91 11.75 -5.16
CA GLY A 28 -4.91 12.02 -6.19
C GLY A 28 -5.02 11.06 -7.36
N TYR A 29 -5.21 9.76 -7.10
CA TYR A 29 -5.48 8.77 -8.13
C TYR A 29 -6.73 9.11 -8.95
N ALA A 30 -7.78 9.60 -8.28
CA ALA A 30 -9.02 10.06 -8.90
C ALA A 30 -8.93 11.47 -9.54
N GLY A 31 -7.77 12.14 -9.46
CA GLY A 31 -7.57 13.51 -9.98
C GLY A 31 -8.27 14.59 -9.17
N LYS A 32 -8.53 14.37 -7.88
CA LYS A 32 -9.29 15.25 -6.97
C LYS A 32 -8.47 15.81 -5.81
N SER A 33 -7.19 15.49 -5.69
CA SER A 33 -6.31 16.04 -4.64
C SER A 33 -5.64 17.32 -5.11
N SER A 34 -5.40 18.21 -4.16
CA SER A 34 -4.59 19.43 -4.35
C SER A 34 -3.15 19.30 -3.87
N LEU A 35 -2.78 18.13 -3.33
CA LEU A 35 -1.44 17.91 -2.74
C LEU A 35 -0.33 17.91 -3.80
N LEU A 36 -0.60 17.29 -4.94
CA LEU A 36 0.29 17.26 -6.10
C LEU A 36 -0.53 17.52 -7.37
N THR A 37 0.15 17.85 -8.46
CA THR A 37 -0.51 17.96 -9.76
C THR A 37 -1.05 16.59 -10.22
N ARG A 38 -2.06 16.61 -11.08
CA ARG A 38 -2.62 15.38 -11.67
C ARG A 38 -1.55 14.56 -12.38
N GLU A 39 -0.65 15.20 -13.09
CA GLU A 39 0.46 14.56 -13.80
C GLU A 39 1.43 13.87 -12.83
N SER A 40 1.74 14.52 -11.69
CA SER A 40 2.59 13.93 -10.66
C SER A 40 1.96 12.69 -10.04
N PHE A 41 0.66 12.71 -9.74
CA PHE A 41 -0.06 11.53 -9.28
C PHE A 41 -0.08 10.42 -10.33
N GLN A 42 -0.35 10.72 -11.60
CA GLN A 42 -0.31 9.76 -12.69
C GLN A 42 1.08 9.15 -12.84
N THR A 43 2.13 9.97 -12.74
CA THR A 43 3.51 9.49 -12.79
C THR A 43 3.82 8.55 -11.62
N MET A 44 3.42 8.92 -10.40
CA MET A 44 3.67 8.13 -9.19
C MET A 44 2.87 6.82 -9.16
N LEU A 45 1.59 6.89 -9.53
CA LEU A 45 0.62 5.81 -9.41
C LEU A 45 0.32 5.11 -10.74
N SER A 46 1.28 5.03 -11.65
CA SER A 46 1.21 4.23 -12.87
C SER A 46 2.25 3.11 -12.88
N PRO A 47 1.92 1.94 -13.43
CA PRO A 47 2.89 0.85 -13.60
C PRO A 47 4.11 1.29 -14.40
N LYS A 48 5.32 1.00 -13.91
CA LYS A 48 6.59 1.41 -14.55
C LYS A 48 7.17 0.34 -15.46
N PHE A 49 6.76 -0.91 -15.28
CA PHE A 49 7.24 -2.00 -16.11
C PHE A 49 6.18 -2.36 -17.15
N ALA A 50 6.55 -2.21 -18.42
CA ALA A 50 5.70 -2.65 -19.53
C ALA A 50 5.68 -4.18 -19.59
N ALA A 51 4.60 -4.76 -20.13
CA ALA A 51 4.50 -6.21 -20.33
C ALA A 51 5.56 -6.76 -21.29
N THR A 52 6.13 -5.91 -22.14
CA THR A 52 7.22 -6.20 -23.07
C THR A 52 8.44 -5.39 -22.71
N GLY A 53 9.63 -5.99 -22.76
CA GLY A 53 10.88 -5.28 -22.47
C GLY A 53 11.19 -5.15 -20.97
N LEU A 54 10.71 -6.08 -20.16
CA LEU A 54 11.08 -6.18 -18.75
C LEU A 54 12.60 -6.30 -18.58
N PRO A 55 13.20 -5.64 -17.57
CA PRO A 55 14.58 -5.90 -17.20
C PRO A 55 14.81 -7.39 -16.91
N LYS A 56 16.01 -7.89 -17.22
CA LYS A 56 16.34 -9.32 -17.13
C LYS A 56 16.17 -9.92 -15.73
N ASN A 57 16.22 -9.10 -14.69
CA ASN A 57 16.13 -9.49 -13.28
C ASN A 57 14.73 -9.29 -12.68
N ILE A 58 13.72 -8.95 -13.49
CA ILE A 58 12.34 -8.83 -13.02
C ILE A 58 11.54 -10.04 -13.49
N ASP A 59 10.95 -10.76 -12.54
CA ASP A 59 9.99 -11.83 -12.84
C ASP A 59 8.66 -11.18 -13.29
N PRO A 60 8.17 -11.49 -14.51
CA PRO A 60 6.89 -10.98 -14.99
C PRO A 60 5.69 -11.45 -14.16
N LYS A 61 5.88 -12.43 -13.28
CA LYS A 61 4.86 -12.89 -12.33
C LYS A 61 4.76 -12.02 -11.09
N GLU A 62 5.77 -11.20 -10.81
CA GLU A 62 5.72 -10.27 -9.68
C GLU A 62 4.75 -9.12 -9.91
N PRO A 63 4.24 -8.49 -8.84
CA PRO A 63 3.45 -7.29 -8.95
C PRO A 63 4.24 -6.17 -9.64
N ASN A 64 3.58 -5.41 -10.51
CA ASN A 64 4.20 -4.23 -11.12
C ASN A 64 4.42 -3.14 -10.07
N GLN A 65 5.36 -2.23 -10.34
CA GLN A 65 5.73 -1.14 -9.44
C GLN A 65 5.41 0.22 -10.07
N GLY A 66 4.89 1.13 -9.24
CA GLY A 66 4.91 2.57 -9.49
C GLY A 66 6.13 3.21 -8.83
N ILE A 67 6.08 4.51 -8.54
CA ILE A 67 7.08 5.16 -7.69
C ILE A 67 6.66 4.94 -6.24
N PHE A 68 7.34 4.02 -5.53
CA PHE A 68 7.06 3.55 -4.16
C PHE A 68 5.70 2.86 -3.96
N TRP A 69 4.95 2.51 -5.01
CA TRP A 69 3.65 1.85 -4.94
C TRP A 69 3.64 0.54 -5.71
N GLN A 70 3.09 -0.50 -5.10
CA GLN A 70 2.95 -1.84 -5.68
C GLN A 70 1.56 -1.99 -6.32
N PHE A 71 1.53 -2.48 -7.55
CA PHE A 71 0.30 -2.85 -8.25
C PHE A 71 0.07 -4.35 -8.09
N ARG A 72 -0.71 -4.73 -7.10
CA ARG A 72 -0.93 -6.12 -6.74
C ARG A 72 -1.81 -6.86 -7.74
N ARG A 73 -1.67 -8.18 -7.82
CA ARG A 73 -2.44 -9.02 -8.76
C ARG A 73 -3.94 -8.96 -8.56
N ASN A 74 -4.43 -8.70 -7.35
CA ASN A 74 -5.85 -8.49 -7.06
C ASN A 74 -6.38 -7.11 -7.50
N GLY A 75 -5.56 -6.30 -8.18
CA GLY A 75 -5.92 -4.99 -8.68
C GLY A 75 -5.82 -3.86 -7.65
N THR A 76 -5.39 -4.14 -6.42
CA THR A 76 -5.16 -3.09 -5.42
C THR A 76 -3.80 -2.44 -5.59
N ILE A 77 -3.69 -1.18 -5.19
CA ILE A 77 -2.44 -0.41 -5.14
C ILE A 77 -2.09 -0.21 -3.67
N GLY A 78 -0.84 -0.49 -3.30
CA GLY A 78 -0.45 -0.43 -1.90
C GLY A 78 1.04 -0.35 -1.67
N HIS A 79 1.40 -0.29 -0.40
CA HIS A 79 2.76 -0.36 0.10
C HIS A 79 2.80 -1.20 1.37
N SER A 80 3.91 -1.85 1.61
CA SER A 80 4.16 -2.61 2.84
C SER A 80 5.52 -2.28 3.39
N GLY A 81 5.70 -2.47 4.68
CA GLY A 81 6.97 -2.33 5.35
C GLY A 81 7.05 -3.27 6.54
N GLY A 82 8.25 -3.73 6.83
CA GLY A 82 8.57 -4.54 7.99
C GLY A 82 9.94 -4.21 8.52
N ASP A 83 10.08 -4.24 9.83
CA ASP A 83 11.34 -4.03 10.56
C ASP A 83 11.21 -4.75 11.91
N PRO A 84 12.28 -5.09 12.63
CA PRO A 84 12.17 -5.72 13.94
C PRO A 84 11.15 -5.04 14.84
N GLY A 85 10.11 -5.80 15.24
CA GLY A 85 9.03 -5.31 16.10
C GLY A 85 7.95 -4.47 15.40
N VAL A 86 7.88 -4.43 14.07
CA VAL A 86 6.81 -3.71 13.36
C VAL A 86 6.51 -4.32 11.99
N THR A 87 5.23 -4.36 11.66
CA THR A 87 4.78 -4.58 10.27
C THR A 87 3.66 -3.60 9.94
N ALA A 88 3.74 -3.03 8.75
CA ALA A 88 2.78 -2.05 8.25
C ALA A 88 2.32 -2.42 6.84
N PHE A 89 1.03 -2.36 6.60
CA PHE A 89 0.43 -2.48 5.27
C PHE A 89 -0.58 -1.36 5.07
N LEU A 90 -0.55 -0.78 3.90
CA LEU A 90 -1.63 0.07 3.43
C LEU A 90 -1.93 -0.25 1.96
N SER A 91 -3.19 -0.19 1.59
CA SER A 91 -3.59 -0.37 0.20
C SER A 91 -4.96 0.25 -0.05
N PHE A 92 -5.25 0.48 -1.31
CA PHE A 92 -6.59 0.89 -1.74
C PHE A 92 -6.99 0.16 -3.04
N ASN A 93 -8.28 0.04 -3.22
CA ASN A 93 -8.87 -0.45 -4.47
C ASN A 93 -9.15 0.76 -5.37
N PRO A 94 -8.46 0.89 -6.52
CA PRO A 94 -8.62 2.05 -7.41
C PRO A 94 -10.01 2.14 -8.07
N LYS A 95 -10.77 1.03 -8.11
CA LYS A 95 -12.12 1.00 -8.67
C LYS A 95 -13.17 1.53 -7.70
N THR A 96 -13.04 1.16 -6.41
CA THR A 96 -14.01 1.54 -5.37
C THR A 96 -13.60 2.77 -4.56
N GLY A 97 -12.30 3.15 -4.61
CA GLY A 97 -11.76 4.21 -3.77
C GLY A 97 -11.66 3.85 -2.28
N LYS A 98 -11.82 2.57 -1.92
CA LYS A 98 -11.75 2.12 -0.53
C LYS A 98 -10.32 1.76 -0.17
N GLY A 99 -9.86 2.25 0.99
CA GLY A 99 -8.53 2.01 1.52
C GLY A 99 -8.53 1.15 2.78
N LYS A 100 -7.42 0.45 3.01
CA LYS A 100 -7.17 -0.37 4.21
C LYS A 100 -5.79 -0.09 4.75
N ILE A 101 -5.68 -0.06 6.08
CA ILE A 101 -4.43 0.08 6.81
C ILE A 101 -4.38 -1.00 7.88
N PHE A 102 -3.23 -1.64 8.00
CA PHE A 102 -2.92 -2.57 9.07
C PHE A 102 -1.56 -2.19 9.66
N LEU A 103 -1.53 -2.00 10.96
CA LEU A 103 -0.31 -1.71 11.71
C LEU A 103 -0.22 -2.69 12.89
N THR A 104 0.95 -3.27 13.09
CA THR A 104 1.22 -4.14 14.24
C THR A 104 2.63 -3.90 14.78
N ASN A 105 2.81 -4.17 16.05
CA ASN A 105 4.09 -4.12 16.76
C ASN A 105 4.83 -5.47 16.75
N ILE A 106 4.57 -6.31 15.73
CA ILE A 106 5.20 -7.61 15.52
C ILE A 106 5.72 -7.65 14.08
N LEU A 107 6.91 -8.19 13.86
CA LEU A 107 7.37 -8.56 12.53
C LEU A 107 6.72 -9.90 12.15
N ILE A 108 5.78 -9.87 11.23
CA ILE A 108 4.94 -11.02 10.86
C ILE A 108 5.78 -12.17 10.28
N GLU A 109 6.78 -11.85 9.48
CA GLU A 109 7.66 -12.83 8.82
C GLU A 109 8.50 -13.63 9.81
N GLU A 110 9.03 -12.98 10.86
CA GLU A 110 9.85 -13.64 11.88
C GLU A 110 9.05 -14.56 12.82
N ASN A 111 7.74 -14.34 12.94
CA ASN A 111 6.91 -15.02 13.94
C ASN A 111 5.94 -16.04 13.32
N ASP A 112 6.12 -16.40 12.05
CA ASP A 112 5.24 -17.33 11.32
C ASP A 112 3.72 -16.98 11.46
N LEU A 113 3.41 -15.70 11.43
CA LEU A 113 2.05 -15.16 11.63
C LEU A 113 1.31 -14.87 10.31
N ALA A 114 1.82 -15.36 9.18
CA ALA A 114 1.23 -15.11 7.86
C ALA A 114 -0.22 -15.58 7.76
N GLY A 115 -0.57 -16.69 8.42
CA GLY A 115 -1.94 -17.21 8.47
C GLY A 115 -2.88 -16.28 9.23
N GLN A 116 -2.47 -15.81 10.41
CA GLN A 116 -3.26 -14.88 11.23
C GLN A 116 -3.41 -13.53 10.52
N PHE A 117 -2.33 -13.00 9.94
CA PHE A 117 -2.39 -11.79 9.13
C PHE A 117 -3.37 -11.93 7.96
N SER A 118 -3.31 -13.06 7.23
CA SER A 118 -4.23 -13.33 6.12
C SER A 118 -5.69 -13.36 6.57
N ALA A 119 -5.98 -13.94 7.74
CA ALA A 119 -7.33 -13.97 8.31
C ALA A 119 -7.84 -12.57 8.68
N ILE A 120 -7.01 -11.75 9.34
CA ILE A 120 -7.32 -10.35 9.65
C ILE A 120 -7.55 -9.56 8.35
N TRP A 121 -6.67 -9.71 7.36
CA TRP A 121 -6.78 -9.00 6.09
C TRP A 121 -8.06 -9.34 5.33
N LYS A 122 -8.44 -10.62 5.28
CA LYS A 122 -9.72 -11.08 4.70
C LYS A 122 -10.93 -10.50 5.46
N THR A 123 -10.82 -10.41 6.79
CA THR A 123 -11.87 -9.77 7.60
C THR A 123 -12.02 -8.30 7.22
N LEU A 124 -10.92 -7.55 7.10
CA LEU A 124 -10.96 -6.16 6.64
C LEU A 124 -11.56 -6.04 5.23
N GLU A 125 -11.26 -6.97 4.33
CA GLU A 125 -11.86 -7.02 2.99
C GLU A 125 -13.38 -7.21 3.04
N SER A 126 -13.89 -8.05 3.94
CA SER A 126 -15.33 -8.28 4.10
C SER A 126 -16.11 -7.05 4.58
N TYR A 127 -15.44 -6.04 5.13
CA TYR A 127 -16.06 -4.78 5.52
C TYR A 127 -16.15 -3.78 4.37
N GLU A 128 -15.45 -3.97 3.26
CA GLU A 128 -15.54 -3.06 2.11
C GLU A 128 -16.97 -2.92 1.59
N ASP A 129 -17.72 -4.03 1.53
CA ASP A 129 -19.09 -4.04 1.05
C ASP A 129 -20.11 -3.43 2.05
N LYS A 130 -19.72 -3.32 3.33
CA LYS A 130 -20.59 -2.80 4.40
C LYS A 130 -20.51 -1.27 4.55
N ILE A 131 -19.46 -0.65 4.03
CA ILE A 131 -19.22 0.80 4.17
C ILE A 131 -20.18 1.61 3.26
N ASP A 132 -20.67 1.02 2.16
CA ASP A 132 -21.58 1.70 1.22
C ASP A 132 -23.04 1.72 1.67
N GLY A 133 -23.36 1.07 2.77
CA GLY A 133 -24.73 0.95 3.30
C GLY A 133 -25.06 1.88 4.48
N GLN A 134 -24.18 2.85 4.80
CA GLN A 134 -24.41 3.82 5.89
C GLN A 134 -24.61 5.23 5.36
#